data_29d972db863b0c04177474f5a7abd500
#
_entry.id   29d972db863b0c04177474f5a7abd500
#
_cell.length_a   1.000
_cell.length_b   1.000
_cell.length_c   1.000
_cell.angle_alpha   90.00
_cell.angle_beta   90.00
_cell.angle_gamma   90.00
#
_symmetry.space_group_name_H-M   'P 1'
#
loop_
_entity.id
_entity.type
_entity.pdbx_description
1 polymer ?
#
loop_
_entity_poly.entity_id
_entity_poly.type
_entity_poly.pdbx_seq_one_letter_code
_entity_poly.pdbx_strand_id
1 'polypeptide(L)'
;MYYIIEVANTHAGSIDYVNNLIERFACFQGGFGMKFQPFRYDSISTRDHSFYEKYKEMYFDEKQWSQIISKASETKDVWLDLFDCYGVEILRKNLDCVKGIKFQSSVLYNYEVFTALETVDLSDTMVILNIAAQSIEDIGQILERINKTLNPREILLEFGYQGYPTSLEFSGISKIEVLKRNFKNRLVFADHVDGQSEEAILLPFFASGLGIHILEKHVMLEDRETKYDAFSSLTFERYKRMVDLIDSYHSLLDKPFINSKEQAYLDKSIMIPILKKAKKAGELINLQEDFVYRRSGKIGLNTKEIEALISNYYILTTDKEQGATLVAEDFKKATIATVVACRLKSTRLPRKALLCIGNLPSVERCIKNSLLYRNVNHTVLATSFLEDD
;
A
#
# COMPACT_ATOMS: atom_id res chain seq x y z
N MET A 1 -0.23 4.24 10.30
CA MET A 1 1.07 4.95 10.53
C MET A 1 1.68 4.52 11.86
N TYR A 2 2.99 4.64 12.02
CA TYR A 2 3.70 4.49 13.29
C TYR A 2 4.57 5.73 13.53
N TYR A 3 4.48 6.31 14.71
CA TYR A 3 5.15 7.56 15.04
C TYR A 3 6.13 7.36 16.19
N ILE A 4 7.36 7.81 16.05
CA ILE A 4 8.36 7.81 17.09
C ILE A 4 8.52 9.23 17.62
N ILE A 5 8.14 9.42 18.87
CA ILE A 5 8.28 10.65 19.63
C ILE A 5 9.70 10.67 20.16
N GLU A 6 10.58 11.46 19.56
CA GLU A 6 11.99 11.57 19.94
C GLU A 6 12.17 12.62 21.03
N VAL A 7 12.54 12.19 22.22
CA VAL A 7 12.84 13.08 23.35
C VAL A 7 14.22 13.72 23.18
N ALA A 8 15.16 12.98 22.60
CA ALA A 8 16.55 13.40 22.39
C ALA A 8 17.16 14.03 23.66
N ASN A 9 17.84 15.17 23.53
CA ASN A 9 18.46 15.89 24.64
C ASN A 9 17.67 17.13 25.12
N THR A 10 16.40 17.26 24.68
CA THR A 10 15.57 18.42 25.06
C THR A 10 15.36 18.53 26.57
N HIS A 11 15.57 17.44 27.29
CA HIS A 11 15.47 17.40 28.75
C HIS A 11 16.61 18.14 29.51
N ALA A 12 17.76 18.39 28.85
CA ALA A 12 18.94 19.07 29.46
C ALA A 12 19.31 18.57 30.88
N GLY A 13 19.18 17.24 31.12
CA GLY A 13 19.49 16.63 32.42
C GLY A 13 18.37 16.72 33.47
N SER A 14 17.19 17.23 33.13
CA SER A 14 16.05 17.32 34.05
C SER A 14 15.14 16.11 33.94
N ILE A 15 15.07 15.30 34.99
CA ILE A 15 14.14 14.14 35.05
C ILE A 15 12.67 14.61 35.07
N ASP A 16 12.40 15.74 35.72
CA ASP A 16 11.05 16.33 35.77
C ASP A 16 10.59 16.77 34.38
N TYR A 17 11.52 17.26 33.55
CA TYR A 17 11.22 17.59 32.17
C TYR A 17 10.80 16.33 31.36
N VAL A 18 11.58 15.25 31.49
CA VAL A 18 11.24 13.96 30.81
C VAL A 18 9.89 13.45 31.29
N ASN A 19 9.63 13.46 32.61
CA ASN A 19 8.36 13.01 33.17
C ASN A 19 7.18 13.83 32.65
N ASN A 20 7.33 15.14 32.55
CA ASN A 20 6.30 16.03 31.99
C ASN A 20 6.08 15.81 30.49
N LEU A 21 7.14 15.51 29.71
CA LEU A 21 7.00 15.10 28.30
C LEU A 21 6.19 13.79 28.18
N ILE A 22 6.52 12.77 28.97
CA ILE A 22 5.79 11.50 28.95
C ILE A 22 4.30 11.74 29.25
N GLU A 23 3.99 12.54 30.28
CA GLU A 23 2.60 12.88 30.64
C GLU A 23 1.91 13.72 29.56
N ARG A 24 2.57 14.74 29.02
CA ARG A 24 2.02 15.62 27.98
C ARG A 24 1.64 14.86 26.71
N PHE A 25 2.45 13.87 26.33
CA PHE A 25 2.23 13.05 25.16
C PHE A 25 1.49 11.72 25.44
N ALA A 26 0.97 11.51 26.67
CA ALA A 26 0.32 10.25 27.06
C ALA A 26 -0.95 9.91 26.24
N CYS A 27 -1.61 10.92 25.68
CA CYS A 27 -2.81 10.72 24.84
C CYS A 27 -2.53 10.00 23.52
N PHE A 28 -1.31 10.01 23.00
CA PHE A 28 -0.92 9.26 21.83
C PHE A 28 -0.66 7.80 22.21
N GLN A 29 -1.58 6.91 21.87
CA GLN A 29 -1.54 5.47 22.20
C GLN A 29 -1.78 4.63 20.94
N GLY A 30 -1.22 3.42 20.92
CA GLY A 30 -1.38 2.51 19.77
C GLY A 30 -0.79 3.09 18.47
N GLY A 31 0.32 2.52 18.01
CA GLY A 31 1.05 3.06 16.86
C GLY A 31 2.01 4.21 17.19
N PHE A 32 2.29 4.44 18.49
CA PHE A 32 3.26 5.43 18.94
C PHE A 32 4.36 4.81 19.79
N GLY A 33 5.59 5.17 19.46
CA GLY A 33 6.77 4.91 20.28
C GLY A 33 7.31 6.19 20.90
N MET A 34 8.00 6.09 22.04
CA MET A 34 8.77 7.17 22.62
C MET A 34 10.23 6.73 22.72
N LYS A 35 11.12 7.56 22.21
CA LYS A 35 12.54 7.22 22.11
C LYS A 35 13.39 8.08 23.03
N PHE A 36 14.36 7.43 23.68
CA PHE A 36 15.30 8.01 24.61
C PHE A 36 16.74 7.67 24.23
N GLN A 37 17.70 8.46 24.74
CA GLN A 37 19.12 8.34 24.43
C GLN A 37 19.93 8.10 25.71
N PRO A 38 19.96 6.86 26.26
CA PRO A 38 20.78 6.55 27.41
C PRO A 38 22.25 6.48 27.01
N PHE A 39 23.08 7.32 27.64
CA PHE A 39 24.53 7.33 27.48
C PHE A 39 25.22 7.74 28.76
N ARG A 40 26.53 7.45 28.88
CA ARG A 40 27.36 7.95 29.93
C ARG A 40 28.43 8.87 29.35
N TYR A 41 28.56 10.06 29.89
CA TYR A 41 29.36 11.14 29.36
C TYR A 41 30.84 10.78 29.15
N ASP A 42 31.44 9.95 30.03
CA ASP A 42 32.82 9.47 29.92
C ASP A 42 32.99 8.21 29.08
N SER A 43 31.90 7.61 28.61
CA SER A 43 31.85 6.50 27.68
C SER A 43 31.58 6.99 26.24
N ILE A 44 30.70 7.99 26.07
CA ILE A 44 30.39 8.54 24.77
C ILE A 44 31.45 9.50 24.24
N SER A 45 32.24 10.15 25.12
CA SER A 45 33.24 11.13 24.68
C SER A 45 34.45 11.21 25.61
N THR A 46 35.59 11.65 25.07
CA THR A 46 36.80 11.97 25.83
C THR A 46 36.70 13.37 26.43
N ARG A 47 37.49 13.64 27.48
CA ARG A 47 37.43 14.91 28.24
C ARG A 47 37.78 16.15 27.43
N ASP A 48 38.53 16.02 26.36
CA ASP A 48 38.90 17.10 25.45
C ASP A 48 37.83 17.38 24.37
N HIS A 49 36.78 16.55 24.28
CA HIS A 49 35.67 16.78 23.39
C HIS A 49 34.83 17.97 23.80
N SER A 50 34.49 18.85 22.85
CA SER A 50 33.77 20.11 23.13
C SER A 50 32.37 19.94 23.77
N PHE A 51 31.78 18.74 23.68
CA PHE A 51 30.47 18.41 24.25
C PHE A 51 30.58 17.63 25.58
N TYR A 52 31.79 17.30 26.09
CA TYR A 52 31.95 16.47 27.28
C TYR A 52 31.15 16.98 28.47
N GLU A 53 31.28 18.29 28.85
CA GLU A 53 30.55 18.87 29.96
C GLU A 53 29.04 18.93 29.74
N LYS A 54 28.61 19.07 28.48
CA LYS A 54 27.19 19.00 28.11
C LYS A 54 26.64 17.59 28.29
N TYR A 55 27.35 16.57 27.83
CA TYR A 55 26.95 15.16 28.05
C TYR A 55 26.87 14.84 29.56
N LYS A 56 27.76 15.41 30.37
CA LYS A 56 27.73 15.25 31.81
C LYS A 56 26.52 15.95 32.46
N GLU A 57 26.12 17.12 31.95
CA GLU A 57 24.88 17.79 32.35
C GLU A 57 23.64 16.94 32.06
N MET A 58 23.60 16.26 30.91
CA MET A 58 22.47 15.48 30.41
C MET A 58 22.41 14.04 30.95
N TYR A 59 23.41 13.59 31.68
CA TYR A 59 23.52 12.22 32.17
C TYR A 59 22.45 11.90 33.20
N PHE A 60 21.82 10.72 33.04
CA PHE A 60 20.99 10.08 34.07
C PHE A 60 21.61 8.76 34.52
N ASP A 61 21.46 8.43 35.79
CA ASP A 61 21.89 7.15 36.33
C ASP A 61 20.91 6.00 35.94
N GLU A 62 21.33 4.77 36.23
CA GLU A 62 20.56 3.57 35.88
C GLU A 62 19.17 3.53 36.51
N LYS A 63 19.04 4.02 37.76
CA LYS A 63 17.76 4.07 38.47
C LYS A 63 16.81 5.07 37.80
N GLN A 64 17.33 6.22 37.44
CA GLN A 64 16.56 7.26 36.73
C GLN A 64 16.09 6.74 35.37
N TRP A 65 16.97 6.08 34.60
CA TRP A 65 16.57 5.48 33.31
C TRP A 65 15.51 4.39 33.47
N SER A 66 15.66 3.49 34.46
CA SER A 66 14.63 2.46 34.68
C SER A 66 13.27 3.05 35.06
N GLN A 67 13.24 4.15 35.83
CA GLN A 67 12.00 4.86 36.15
C GLN A 67 11.37 5.50 34.89
N ILE A 68 12.18 6.19 34.07
CA ILE A 68 11.73 6.81 32.81
C ILE A 68 11.14 5.74 31.87
N ILE A 69 11.87 4.65 31.63
CA ILE A 69 11.48 3.57 30.74
C ILE A 69 10.19 2.91 31.23
N SER A 70 10.11 2.56 32.50
CA SER A 70 8.92 1.97 33.10
C SER A 70 7.70 2.86 32.95
N LYS A 71 7.83 4.17 33.23
CA LYS A 71 6.73 5.13 33.08
C LYS A 71 6.28 5.29 31.62
N ALA A 72 7.22 5.39 30.70
CA ALA A 72 6.89 5.53 29.28
C ALA A 72 6.21 4.27 28.70
N SER A 73 6.63 3.08 29.16
CA SER A 73 6.09 1.80 28.70
C SER A 73 4.63 1.56 29.10
N GLU A 74 4.09 2.30 30.06
CA GLU A 74 2.67 2.22 30.43
C GLU A 74 1.72 2.63 29.27
N THR A 75 2.17 3.49 28.38
CA THR A 75 1.32 4.06 27.34
C THR A 75 1.89 3.95 25.92
N LYS A 76 3.18 3.65 25.75
CA LYS A 76 3.88 3.66 24.45
C LYS A 76 4.89 2.55 24.33
N ASP A 77 5.20 2.19 23.10
CA ASP A 77 6.40 1.41 22.80
C ASP A 77 7.65 2.23 23.17
N VAL A 78 8.58 1.67 23.92
CA VAL A 78 9.83 2.34 24.27
C VAL A 78 10.92 1.99 23.27
N TRP A 79 11.67 3.00 22.84
CA TRP A 79 12.83 2.89 21.95
C TRP A 79 14.06 3.47 22.63
N LEU A 80 15.23 2.84 22.44
CA LEU A 80 16.50 3.35 22.95
C LEU A 80 17.49 3.56 21.82
N ASP A 81 18.06 4.78 21.74
CA ASP A 81 19.15 5.10 20.84
C ASP A 81 20.48 4.80 21.55
N LEU A 82 21.23 3.82 21.08
CA LEU A 82 22.41 3.29 21.78
C LEU A 82 23.68 3.90 21.20
N PHE A 83 24.44 4.60 22.02
CA PHE A 83 25.70 5.23 21.64
C PHE A 83 26.93 4.52 22.22
N ASP A 84 26.78 3.89 23.39
CA ASP A 84 27.85 3.32 24.17
C ASP A 84 27.43 2.06 24.95
N CYS A 85 28.36 1.43 25.65
CA CYS A 85 28.10 0.24 26.45
C CYS A 85 27.19 0.53 27.64
N TYR A 86 27.12 1.77 28.14
CA TYR A 86 26.18 2.13 29.20
C TYR A 86 24.73 2.03 28.69
N GLY A 87 24.44 2.52 27.48
CA GLY A 87 23.14 2.35 26.85
C GLY A 87 22.75 0.86 26.69
N VAL A 88 23.71 -0.02 26.39
CA VAL A 88 23.48 -1.48 26.34
C VAL A 88 23.15 -2.04 27.73
N GLU A 89 23.78 -1.55 28.80
CA GLU A 89 23.44 -1.96 30.16
C GLU A 89 22.03 -1.54 30.57
N ILE A 90 21.61 -0.33 30.19
CA ILE A 90 20.23 0.16 30.40
C ILE A 90 19.23 -0.70 29.63
N LEU A 91 19.52 -1.02 28.37
CA LEU A 91 18.69 -1.96 27.57
C LEU A 91 18.55 -3.30 28.29
N ARG A 92 19.66 -3.93 28.69
CA ARG A 92 19.67 -5.26 29.32
C ARG A 92 18.79 -5.31 30.57
N LYS A 93 18.81 -4.26 31.37
CA LYS A 93 18.01 -4.17 32.61
C LYS A 93 16.53 -3.93 32.38
N ASN A 94 16.15 -3.42 31.22
CA ASN A 94 14.79 -3.01 30.91
C ASN A 94 14.26 -3.66 29.62
N LEU A 95 14.85 -4.78 29.18
CA LEU A 95 14.58 -5.38 27.86
C LEU A 95 13.09 -5.69 27.67
N ASP A 96 12.41 -6.16 28.70
CA ASP A 96 10.96 -6.49 28.63
C ASP A 96 10.06 -5.27 28.37
N CYS A 97 10.56 -4.07 28.63
CA CYS A 97 9.84 -2.81 28.37
C CYS A 97 10.23 -2.15 27.05
N VAL A 98 11.28 -2.65 26.36
CA VAL A 98 11.84 -2.01 25.17
C VAL A 98 11.38 -2.72 23.91
N LYS A 99 10.69 -1.99 23.04
CA LYS A 99 10.22 -2.44 21.72
C LYS A 99 11.33 -2.52 20.71
N GLY A 100 12.25 -1.56 20.77
CA GLY A 100 13.31 -1.49 19.78
C GLY A 100 14.47 -0.60 20.20
N ILE A 101 15.55 -0.75 19.45
CA ILE A 101 16.78 0.04 19.62
C ILE A 101 17.15 0.74 18.32
N LYS A 102 17.93 1.78 18.41
CA LYS A 102 18.46 2.50 17.27
C LYS A 102 19.97 2.63 17.37
N PHE A 103 20.61 2.59 16.21
CA PHE A 103 22.01 2.96 16.04
C PHE A 103 22.11 4.14 15.08
N GLN A 104 22.71 5.22 15.55
CA GLN A 104 23.11 6.34 14.69
C GLN A 104 24.21 5.90 13.71
N SER A 105 24.32 6.58 12.58
CA SER A 105 25.40 6.31 11.59
C SER A 105 26.79 6.30 12.23
N SER A 106 27.03 7.17 13.21
CA SER A 106 28.28 7.29 13.95
C SER A 106 28.62 6.07 14.82
N VAL A 107 27.63 5.24 15.14
CA VAL A 107 27.78 4.05 16.01
C VAL A 107 27.88 2.76 15.23
N LEU A 108 27.52 2.75 13.93
CA LEU A 108 27.44 1.52 13.12
C LEU A 108 28.73 0.69 13.09
N TYR A 109 29.87 1.27 13.37
CA TYR A 109 31.17 0.60 13.44
C TYR A 109 31.80 0.61 14.85
N ASN A 110 31.00 0.89 15.90
CA ASN A 110 31.47 0.81 17.27
C ASN A 110 31.44 -0.63 17.77
N TYR A 111 32.58 -1.32 17.66
CA TYR A 111 32.70 -2.73 18.05
C TYR A 111 32.44 -2.98 19.55
N GLU A 112 32.69 -2.01 20.43
CA GLU A 112 32.43 -2.16 21.86
C GLU A 112 30.92 -2.35 22.10
N VAL A 113 30.10 -1.51 21.48
CA VAL A 113 28.62 -1.59 21.57
C VAL A 113 28.11 -2.91 21.01
N PHE A 114 28.58 -3.32 19.82
CA PHE A 114 28.14 -4.56 19.20
C PHE A 114 28.56 -5.81 19.98
N THR A 115 29.78 -5.83 20.50
CA THR A 115 30.25 -6.94 21.35
C THR A 115 29.45 -7.03 22.65
N ALA A 116 29.11 -5.89 23.28
CA ALA A 116 28.26 -5.86 24.46
C ALA A 116 26.83 -6.40 24.16
N LEU A 117 26.33 -6.19 22.95
CA LEU A 117 25.00 -6.66 22.53
C LEU A 117 24.95 -8.15 22.19
N GLU A 118 26.05 -8.82 21.86
CA GLU A 118 26.08 -10.25 21.55
C GLU A 118 25.50 -11.15 22.66
N THR A 119 25.47 -10.64 23.88
CA THR A 119 24.90 -11.34 25.06
C THR A 119 23.46 -10.95 25.37
N VAL A 120 22.82 -10.11 24.54
CA VAL A 120 21.42 -9.65 24.70
C VAL A 120 20.57 -10.35 23.65
N ASP A 121 19.52 -11.02 24.07
CA ASP A 121 18.56 -11.61 23.12
C ASP A 121 17.68 -10.51 22.52
N LEU A 122 17.88 -10.23 21.22
CA LEU A 122 17.15 -9.24 20.46
C LEU A 122 16.10 -9.84 19.51
N SER A 123 15.79 -11.16 19.64
CA SER A 123 14.86 -11.86 18.74
C SER A 123 13.45 -11.27 18.72
N ASP A 124 13.03 -10.62 19.79
CA ASP A 124 11.74 -9.89 19.90
C ASP A 124 11.90 -8.37 19.73
N THR A 125 13.12 -7.87 19.56
CA THR A 125 13.44 -6.45 19.49
C THR A 125 13.64 -5.98 18.05
N MET A 126 13.09 -4.82 17.71
CA MET A 126 13.32 -4.18 16.41
C MET A 126 14.59 -3.32 16.46
N VAL A 127 15.29 -3.21 15.33
CA VAL A 127 16.50 -2.39 15.23
C VAL A 127 16.32 -1.32 14.14
N ILE A 128 16.52 -0.07 14.48
CA ILE A 128 16.61 1.03 13.52
C ILE A 128 18.09 1.29 13.24
N LEU A 129 18.46 1.32 11.97
CA LEU A 129 19.77 1.74 11.50
C LEU A 129 19.65 3.08 10.80
N ASN A 130 20.21 4.14 11.36
CA ASN A 130 20.37 5.41 10.66
C ASN A 130 21.47 5.26 9.61
N ILE A 131 21.11 5.44 8.34
CA ILE A 131 21.98 5.24 7.18
C ILE A 131 22.52 6.53 6.57
N ALA A 132 22.54 7.62 7.34
CA ALA A 132 23.11 8.88 6.86
C ALA A 132 24.57 8.70 6.43
N ALA A 133 24.90 9.24 5.24
CA ALA A 133 26.22 9.15 4.61
C ALA A 133 26.72 7.72 4.28
N GLN A 134 25.89 6.69 4.35
CA GLN A 134 26.24 5.34 3.92
C GLN A 134 25.92 5.14 2.43
N SER A 135 26.79 4.43 1.70
CA SER A 135 26.49 3.98 0.34
C SER A 135 25.52 2.79 0.34
N ILE A 136 24.91 2.48 -0.82
CA ILE A 136 24.04 1.29 -0.96
C ILE A 136 24.80 0.00 -0.63
N GLU A 137 26.06 -0.09 -1.01
CA GLU A 137 26.94 -1.23 -0.73
C GLU A 137 27.20 -1.35 0.78
N ASP A 138 27.56 -0.25 1.44
CA ASP A 138 27.80 -0.22 2.90
C ASP A 138 26.54 -0.63 3.67
N ILE A 139 25.37 -0.13 3.29
CA ILE A 139 24.09 -0.50 3.90
C ILE A 139 23.88 -2.01 3.78
N GLY A 140 24.14 -2.60 2.61
CA GLY A 140 24.04 -4.06 2.41
C GLY A 140 24.95 -4.84 3.35
N GLN A 141 26.21 -4.43 3.49
CA GLN A 141 27.19 -5.06 4.38
C GLN A 141 26.80 -4.91 5.86
N ILE A 142 26.32 -3.73 6.26
CA ILE A 142 25.84 -3.47 7.62
C ILE A 142 24.64 -4.37 7.94
N LEU A 143 23.66 -4.47 7.03
CA LEU A 143 22.50 -5.34 7.21
C LEU A 143 22.87 -6.81 7.40
N GLU A 144 23.78 -7.32 6.55
CA GLU A 144 24.26 -8.70 6.66
C GLU A 144 24.94 -8.94 8.02
N ARG A 145 25.82 -8.02 8.43
CA ARG A 145 26.52 -8.11 9.71
C ARG A 145 25.54 -8.11 10.89
N ILE A 146 24.61 -7.14 10.94
CA ILE A 146 23.64 -7.01 12.04
C ILE A 146 22.73 -8.24 12.13
N ASN A 147 22.23 -8.73 11.01
CA ASN A 147 21.43 -9.95 10.97
C ASN A 147 22.19 -11.14 11.53
N LYS A 148 23.47 -11.29 11.14
CA LYS A 148 24.31 -12.42 11.56
C LYS A 148 24.69 -12.36 13.04
N THR A 149 24.98 -11.16 13.58
CA THR A 149 25.51 -11.02 14.94
C THR A 149 24.42 -10.81 15.99
N LEU A 150 23.35 -10.10 15.67
CA LEU A 150 22.32 -9.71 16.64
C LEU A 150 20.99 -10.44 16.43
N ASN A 151 20.72 -10.92 15.21
CA ASN A 151 19.48 -11.61 14.83
C ASN A 151 18.20 -10.98 15.40
N PRO A 152 17.96 -9.67 15.14
CA PRO A 152 16.80 -8.99 15.69
C PRO A 152 15.51 -9.41 14.98
N ARG A 153 14.37 -9.13 15.60
CA ARG A 153 13.04 -9.38 15.04
C ARG A 153 12.85 -8.73 13.65
N GLU A 154 13.33 -7.52 13.49
CA GLU A 154 13.25 -6.76 12.24
C GLU A 154 14.31 -5.65 12.24
N ILE A 155 14.86 -5.35 11.06
CA ILE A 155 15.72 -4.19 10.86
C ILE A 155 15.00 -3.17 10.00
N LEU A 156 14.93 -1.94 10.49
CA LEU A 156 14.38 -0.76 9.83
C LEU A 156 15.53 0.13 9.35
N LEU A 157 15.40 0.73 8.18
CA LEU A 157 16.38 1.69 7.65
C LEU A 157 15.86 3.11 7.85
N GLU A 158 16.58 3.90 8.64
CA GLU A 158 16.24 5.30 8.90
C GLU A 158 17.11 6.21 8.03
N PHE A 159 16.45 7.14 7.37
CA PHE A 159 17.09 8.20 6.59
C PHE A 159 16.58 9.57 7.05
N GLY A 160 17.34 10.60 6.72
CA GLY A 160 17.16 11.97 7.14
C GLY A 160 18.53 12.54 7.52
N TYR A 161 18.77 13.81 7.23
CA TYR A 161 20.00 14.48 7.61
C TYR A 161 19.87 15.05 9.02
N GLN A 162 20.87 14.83 9.85
CA GLN A 162 20.92 15.30 11.25
C GLN A 162 21.63 16.66 11.37
N GLY A 163 21.10 17.66 10.66
CA GLY A 163 21.45 19.06 10.88
C GLY A 163 20.37 19.72 11.73
N TYR A 164 20.74 20.66 12.58
CA TYR A 164 19.82 21.29 13.54
C TYR A 164 19.82 22.82 13.36
N PRO A 165 18.88 23.39 12.55
CA PRO A 165 17.88 22.72 11.69
C PRO A 165 18.45 22.28 10.35
N THR A 166 17.78 21.29 9.72
CA THR A 166 18.07 20.85 8.34
C THR A 166 17.28 21.69 7.34
N SER A 167 17.91 22.18 6.25
CA SER A 167 17.17 22.77 5.15
C SER A 167 16.49 21.69 4.29
N LEU A 168 15.37 22.04 3.62
CA LEU A 168 14.57 21.08 2.83
C LEU A 168 15.38 20.30 1.80
N GLU A 169 16.31 20.95 1.13
CA GLU A 169 17.15 20.33 0.10
C GLU A 169 18.03 19.18 0.61
N PHE A 170 18.35 19.19 1.93
CA PHE A 170 19.14 18.15 2.59
C PHE A 170 18.31 17.13 3.38
N SER A 171 16.97 17.22 3.31
CA SER A 171 16.06 16.32 4.04
C SER A 171 16.23 14.83 3.72
N GLY A 172 16.81 14.49 2.58
CA GLY A 172 17.00 13.10 2.16
C GLY A 172 15.78 12.44 1.52
N ILE A 173 14.71 13.17 1.24
CA ILE A 173 13.50 12.65 0.56
C ILE A 173 13.84 11.95 -0.76
N SER A 174 14.81 12.44 -1.50
CA SER A 174 15.29 11.84 -2.76
C SER A 174 15.80 10.40 -2.61
N LYS A 175 16.15 9.96 -1.39
CA LYS A 175 16.63 8.60 -1.12
C LYS A 175 15.50 7.55 -1.14
N ILE A 176 14.25 7.94 -0.94
CA ILE A 176 13.12 7.02 -0.75
C ILE A 176 13.03 5.99 -1.88
N GLU A 177 12.98 6.45 -3.13
CA GLU A 177 12.85 5.56 -4.28
C GLU A 177 14.06 4.63 -4.47
N VAL A 178 15.24 5.13 -4.21
CA VAL A 178 16.48 4.35 -4.31
C VAL A 178 16.51 3.28 -3.23
N LEU A 179 16.15 3.63 -1.99
CA LEU A 179 16.10 2.67 -0.88
C LEU A 179 15.07 1.58 -1.13
N LYS A 180 13.86 1.93 -1.57
CA LYS A 180 12.79 0.97 -1.89
C LYS A 180 13.17 -0.01 -3.01
N ARG A 181 13.97 0.43 -3.98
CA ARG A 181 14.44 -0.44 -5.07
C ARG A 181 15.52 -1.44 -4.64
N ASN A 182 16.35 -1.04 -3.67
CA ASN A 182 17.50 -1.85 -3.26
C ASN A 182 17.26 -2.69 -2.02
N PHE A 183 16.32 -2.29 -1.15
CA PHE A 183 16.08 -2.94 0.14
C PHE A 183 14.59 -3.24 0.36
N LYS A 184 14.31 -4.38 1.01
CA LYS A 184 12.95 -4.77 1.42
C LYS A 184 12.59 -4.28 2.82
N ASN A 185 13.53 -3.69 3.51
CA ASN A 185 13.37 -3.17 4.86
C ASN A 185 12.35 -2.02 4.87
N ARG A 186 11.51 -1.96 5.90
CA ARG A 186 10.68 -0.78 6.12
C ARG A 186 11.56 0.43 6.41
N LEU A 187 11.12 1.58 5.89
CA LEU A 187 11.86 2.82 6.02
C LEU A 187 11.30 3.68 7.17
N VAL A 188 12.20 4.33 7.89
CA VAL A 188 11.91 5.35 8.90
C VAL A 188 12.40 6.68 8.36
N PHE A 189 11.57 7.70 8.44
CA PHE A 189 11.99 9.06 8.13
C PHE A 189 12.15 9.88 9.40
N ALA A 190 13.39 10.30 9.67
CA ALA A 190 13.74 11.18 10.79
C ALA A 190 13.98 12.60 10.26
N ASP A 191 13.01 13.48 10.47
CA ASP A 191 13.04 14.85 9.97
C ASP A 191 13.57 15.82 11.05
N HIS A 192 14.49 16.71 10.64
CA HIS A 192 15.14 17.70 11.50
C HIS A 192 15.04 19.14 10.98
N VAL A 193 14.03 19.46 10.15
CA VAL A 193 13.78 20.85 9.73
C VAL A 193 13.37 21.70 10.92
N ASP A 194 13.43 23.03 10.77
CA ASP A 194 13.06 23.97 11.82
C ASP A 194 11.65 23.65 12.36
N GLY A 195 11.58 23.29 13.64
CA GLY A 195 10.35 22.92 14.33
C GLY A 195 9.27 24.01 14.34
N GLN A 196 9.62 25.26 14.11
CA GLN A 196 8.67 26.38 14.01
C GLN A 196 8.14 26.60 12.58
N SER A 197 8.78 26.02 11.59
CA SER A 197 8.36 26.14 10.18
C SER A 197 7.15 25.25 9.84
N GLU A 198 6.40 25.59 8.81
CA GLU A 198 5.33 24.72 8.29
C GLU A 198 5.90 23.42 7.67
N GLU A 199 7.12 23.46 7.18
CA GLU A 199 7.84 22.30 6.63
C GLU A 199 7.99 21.19 7.65
N ALA A 200 8.10 21.52 8.95
CA ALA A 200 8.17 20.52 10.02
C ALA A 200 6.91 19.64 10.15
N ILE A 201 5.80 20.09 9.56
CA ILE A 201 4.54 19.35 9.47
C ILE A 201 4.37 18.77 8.06
N LEU A 202 4.65 19.57 7.02
CA LEU A 202 4.39 19.21 5.64
C LEU A 202 5.38 18.17 5.10
N LEU A 203 6.63 18.18 5.55
CA LEU A 203 7.63 17.24 5.06
C LEU A 203 7.38 15.79 5.52
N PRO A 204 7.06 15.50 6.80
CA PRO A 204 6.60 14.18 7.23
C PRO A 204 5.31 13.74 6.52
N PHE A 205 4.36 14.68 6.30
CA PHE A 205 3.16 14.41 5.52
C PHE A 205 3.49 14.01 4.09
N PHE A 206 4.39 14.73 3.42
CA PHE A 206 4.83 14.40 2.07
C PHE A 206 5.53 13.04 2.01
N ALA A 207 6.41 12.74 2.98
CA ALA A 207 7.07 11.45 3.09
C ALA A 207 6.06 10.30 3.24
N SER A 208 4.98 10.50 4.03
CA SER A 208 3.92 9.52 4.19
C SER A 208 3.19 9.25 2.87
N GLY A 209 2.93 10.28 2.08
CA GLY A 209 2.36 10.16 0.72
C GLY A 209 3.26 9.39 -0.26
N LEU A 210 4.56 9.39 -0.03
CA LEU A 210 5.54 8.58 -0.74
C LEU A 210 5.64 7.13 -0.19
N GLY A 211 4.76 6.74 0.74
CA GLY A 211 4.69 5.39 1.30
C GLY A 211 5.71 5.13 2.41
N ILE A 212 6.10 6.15 3.15
CA ILE A 212 6.80 5.99 4.43
C ILE A 212 5.74 5.84 5.53
N HIS A 213 5.85 4.77 6.31
CA HIS A 213 4.88 4.42 7.33
C HIS A 213 5.39 4.57 8.77
N ILE A 214 6.65 4.96 8.93
CA ILE A 214 7.29 5.19 10.24
C ILE A 214 7.96 6.55 10.20
N LEU A 215 7.55 7.43 11.09
CA LEU A 215 8.04 8.82 11.18
C LEU A 215 8.63 9.08 12.56
N GLU A 216 9.81 9.61 12.60
CA GLU A 216 10.48 10.05 13.84
C GLU A 216 10.54 11.57 13.88
N LYS A 217 10.17 12.17 15.03
CA LYS A 217 10.18 13.62 15.19
C LYS A 217 10.53 14.01 16.61
N HIS A 218 11.44 14.96 16.73
CA HIS A 218 11.82 15.58 18.01
C HIS A 218 10.65 16.36 18.60
N VAL A 219 10.53 16.32 19.92
CA VAL A 219 9.51 17.05 20.68
C VAL A 219 10.08 17.84 21.84
N MET A 220 9.36 18.89 22.25
CA MET A 220 9.69 19.70 23.40
C MET A 220 8.41 20.16 24.13
N LEU A 221 8.58 20.61 25.39
CA LEU A 221 7.52 21.29 26.14
C LEU A 221 7.42 22.76 25.69
N GLU A 222 6.20 23.28 25.60
CA GLU A 222 5.95 24.68 25.21
C GLU A 222 6.34 25.70 26.29
N ASP A 223 6.17 25.32 27.55
CA ASP A 223 6.28 26.17 28.71
C ASP A 223 7.68 26.18 29.34
N ARG A 224 8.63 25.47 28.75
CA ARG A 224 10.00 25.35 29.27
C ARG A 224 11.02 25.53 28.16
N GLU A 225 11.96 26.43 28.40
CA GLU A 225 13.11 26.55 27.51
C GLU A 225 13.99 25.30 27.59
N THR A 226 14.48 24.86 26.44
CA THR A 226 15.50 23.82 26.36
C THR A 226 16.71 24.34 25.61
N LYS A 227 17.89 23.92 26.07
CA LYS A 227 19.18 24.32 25.48
C LYS A 227 19.58 23.47 24.29
N TYR A 228 19.00 22.26 24.17
CA TYR A 228 19.44 21.25 23.24
C TYR A 228 18.26 20.78 22.37
N ASP A 229 18.52 20.49 21.11
CA ASP A 229 17.60 19.93 20.12
C ASP A 229 16.28 20.71 19.90
N ALA A 230 16.15 21.92 20.49
CA ALA A 230 14.94 22.75 20.39
C ALA A 230 14.59 23.14 18.95
N PHE A 231 15.61 23.45 18.14
CA PHE A 231 15.39 23.99 16.78
C PHE A 231 14.61 23.05 15.86
N SER A 232 14.74 21.74 16.04
CA SER A 232 14.04 20.75 15.22
C SER A 232 12.87 20.09 15.95
N SER A 233 12.55 20.56 17.16
CA SER A 233 11.52 19.97 18.02
C SER A 233 10.16 20.59 17.79
N LEU A 234 9.12 19.76 17.77
CA LEU A 234 7.73 20.20 17.76
C LEU A 234 7.20 20.33 19.18
N THR A 235 6.42 21.37 19.42
CA THR A 235 5.52 21.44 20.59
C THR A 235 4.40 20.42 20.46
N PHE A 236 3.70 20.13 21.54
CA PHE A 236 2.59 19.17 21.54
C PHE A 236 1.52 19.53 20.47
N GLU A 237 1.11 20.79 20.39
CA GLU A 237 0.07 21.21 19.45
C GLU A 237 0.51 21.06 17.99
N ARG A 238 1.77 21.37 17.69
CA ARG A 238 2.31 21.18 16.34
C ARG A 238 2.47 19.70 15.99
N TYR A 239 2.91 18.89 16.94
CA TYR A 239 3.02 17.44 16.77
C TYR A 239 1.64 16.83 16.54
N LYS A 240 0.64 17.22 17.35
CA LYS A 240 -0.74 16.80 17.17
C LYS A 240 -1.29 17.18 15.79
N ARG A 241 -1.06 18.41 15.34
CA ARG A 241 -1.46 18.88 14.01
C ARG A 241 -0.83 18.04 12.90
N MET A 242 0.44 17.68 13.03
CA MET A 242 1.13 16.80 12.08
C MET A 242 0.45 15.41 12.02
N VAL A 243 0.21 14.81 13.17
CA VAL A 243 -0.44 13.48 13.26
C VAL A 243 -1.85 13.53 12.68
N ASP A 244 -2.68 14.51 13.11
CA ASP A 244 -4.07 14.66 12.63
C ASP A 244 -4.11 14.85 11.10
N LEU A 245 -3.19 15.62 10.54
CA LEU A 245 -3.07 15.83 9.10
C LEU A 245 -2.76 14.52 8.39
N ILE A 246 -1.71 13.83 8.81
CA ILE A 246 -1.26 12.57 8.19
C ILE A 246 -2.35 11.51 8.27
N ASP A 247 -2.95 11.29 9.44
CA ASP A 247 -3.96 10.24 9.65
C ASP A 247 -5.24 10.52 8.87
N SER A 248 -5.67 11.80 8.79
CA SER A 248 -6.85 12.18 8.00
C SER A 248 -6.69 11.87 6.52
N TYR A 249 -5.54 12.16 5.93
CA TYR A 249 -5.26 11.88 4.53
C TYR A 249 -4.95 10.41 4.28
N HIS A 250 -4.26 9.74 5.21
CA HIS A 250 -3.98 8.31 5.11
C HIS A 250 -5.25 7.48 5.05
N SER A 251 -6.29 7.90 5.77
CA SER A 251 -7.60 7.25 5.72
C SER A 251 -8.27 7.25 4.34
N LEU A 252 -7.81 8.12 3.42
CA LEU A 252 -8.31 8.17 2.05
C LEU A 252 -7.75 7.04 1.18
N LEU A 253 -6.56 6.51 1.54
CA LEU A 253 -5.91 5.43 0.79
C LEU A 253 -6.63 4.08 0.94
N ASP A 254 -7.40 3.90 2.02
CA ASP A 254 -8.17 2.68 2.31
C ASP A 254 -9.59 2.69 1.70
N LYS A 255 -9.91 3.72 0.89
CA LYS A 255 -11.23 3.78 0.25
C LYS A 255 -11.35 2.79 -0.90
N PRO A 256 -12.54 2.24 -1.15
CA PRO A 256 -12.78 1.39 -2.30
C PRO A 256 -12.38 2.07 -3.62
N PHE A 257 -11.86 1.30 -4.57
CA PHE A 257 -11.49 1.81 -5.89
C PHE A 257 -12.67 2.48 -6.61
N ILE A 258 -13.87 1.97 -6.43
CA ILE A 258 -15.10 2.59 -6.91
C ILE A 258 -15.89 3.04 -5.69
N ASN A 259 -16.15 4.34 -5.55
CA ASN A 259 -16.99 4.85 -4.48
C ASN A 259 -18.46 4.95 -4.93
N SER A 260 -19.37 4.89 -3.95
CA SER A 260 -20.82 4.88 -4.21
C SER A 260 -21.33 6.13 -4.92
N LYS A 261 -20.67 7.28 -4.74
CA LYS A 261 -21.06 8.52 -5.43
C LYS A 261 -20.67 8.53 -6.89
N GLU A 262 -19.50 7.96 -7.23
CA GLU A 262 -19.08 7.76 -8.63
C GLU A 262 -20.05 6.82 -9.34
N GLN A 263 -20.40 5.70 -8.70
CA GLN A 263 -21.37 4.77 -9.26
C GLN A 263 -22.73 5.44 -9.47
N ALA A 264 -23.25 6.12 -8.46
CA ALA A 264 -24.54 6.84 -8.56
C ALA A 264 -24.53 7.95 -9.62
N TYR A 265 -23.37 8.62 -9.82
CA TYR A 265 -23.22 9.58 -10.91
C TYR A 265 -23.25 8.89 -12.27
N LEU A 266 -22.51 7.80 -12.43
CA LEU A 266 -22.49 7.04 -13.67
C LEU A 266 -23.87 6.50 -14.02
N ASP A 267 -24.60 5.92 -13.07
CA ASP A 267 -25.94 5.37 -13.26
C ASP A 267 -26.93 6.42 -13.79
N LYS A 268 -26.79 7.68 -13.35
CA LYS A 268 -27.61 8.80 -13.82
C LYS A 268 -27.16 9.41 -15.15
N SER A 269 -25.87 9.33 -15.44
CA SER A 269 -25.26 10.03 -16.57
C SER A 269 -24.97 9.14 -17.77
N ILE A 270 -25.02 7.83 -17.59
CA ILE A 270 -24.75 6.87 -18.65
C ILE A 270 -25.71 7.08 -19.85
N MET A 271 -25.14 7.06 -21.05
CA MET A 271 -25.94 7.04 -22.28
C MET A 271 -26.31 5.61 -22.60
N ILE A 272 -27.61 5.33 -22.65
CA ILE A 272 -28.14 4.02 -22.97
C ILE A 272 -28.45 3.91 -24.46
N PRO A 273 -28.41 2.69 -25.03
CA PRO A 273 -28.81 2.45 -26.41
C PRO A 273 -30.32 2.65 -26.60
N ILE A 274 -30.70 3.44 -27.61
CA ILE A 274 -32.09 3.68 -28.02
C ILE A 274 -32.20 3.29 -29.49
N LEU A 275 -33.20 2.49 -29.85
CA LEU A 275 -33.38 2.02 -31.20
C LEU A 275 -33.54 3.16 -32.21
N LYS A 276 -32.73 3.19 -33.26
CA LYS A 276 -32.85 4.14 -34.40
C LYS A 276 -34.08 3.90 -35.26
N LYS A 277 -34.52 2.63 -35.36
CA LYS A 277 -35.63 2.17 -36.14
C LYS A 277 -36.36 1.04 -35.43
N ALA A 278 -37.60 0.76 -35.86
CA ALA A 278 -38.33 -0.39 -35.32
C ALA A 278 -37.61 -1.70 -35.65
N LYS A 279 -37.70 -2.68 -34.74
CA LYS A 279 -37.15 -4.03 -34.89
C LYS A 279 -38.24 -5.06 -34.65
N LYS A 280 -38.19 -6.16 -35.40
CA LYS A 280 -39.13 -7.27 -35.29
C LYS A 280 -38.64 -8.33 -34.32
N ALA A 281 -39.58 -9.06 -33.74
CA ALA A 281 -39.28 -10.26 -32.98
C ALA A 281 -38.42 -11.23 -33.80
N GLY A 282 -37.38 -11.78 -33.15
CA GLY A 282 -36.43 -12.69 -33.78
C GLY A 282 -35.30 -12.03 -34.57
N GLU A 283 -35.34 -10.71 -34.78
CA GLU A 283 -34.23 -10.02 -35.44
C GLU A 283 -33.00 -9.96 -34.55
N LEU A 284 -31.83 -10.05 -35.20
CA LEU A 284 -30.55 -9.80 -34.56
C LEU A 284 -30.34 -8.30 -34.33
N ILE A 285 -29.71 -7.99 -33.23
CA ILE A 285 -29.32 -6.62 -32.85
C ILE A 285 -27.87 -6.36 -33.27
N ASN A 286 -27.64 -5.25 -33.92
CA ASN A 286 -26.31 -4.72 -34.22
C ASN A 286 -26.08 -3.43 -33.42
N LEU A 287 -25.12 -3.47 -32.51
CA LEU A 287 -24.82 -2.33 -31.62
C LEU A 287 -24.42 -1.05 -32.36
N GLN A 288 -23.76 -1.16 -33.48
CA GLN A 288 -23.28 0.00 -34.25
C GLN A 288 -24.36 0.60 -35.15
N GLU A 289 -25.22 -0.24 -35.69
CA GLU A 289 -26.19 0.17 -36.74
C GLU A 289 -27.57 0.49 -36.16
N ASP A 290 -28.01 -0.23 -35.11
CA ASP A 290 -29.39 -0.18 -34.65
C ASP A 290 -29.66 0.87 -33.58
N PHE A 291 -28.62 1.48 -32.99
CA PHE A 291 -28.79 2.37 -31.84
C PHE A 291 -28.28 3.80 -32.05
N VAL A 292 -28.92 4.72 -31.36
CA VAL A 292 -28.35 5.99 -30.94
C VAL A 292 -28.17 5.97 -29.41
N TYR A 293 -27.16 6.65 -28.91
CA TYR A 293 -26.84 6.66 -27.48
C TYR A 293 -27.25 8.00 -26.86
N ARG A 294 -28.12 7.99 -25.87
CA ARG A 294 -28.65 9.19 -25.22
C ARG A 294 -28.83 8.95 -23.73
N ARG A 295 -28.74 10.01 -22.92
CA ARG A 295 -29.29 9.98 -21.56
C ARG A 295 -30.79 9.87 -21.65
N SER A 296 -31.37 8.97 -20.86
CA SER A 296 -32.82 8.73 -20.89
C SER A 296 -33.36 8.61 -19.49
N GLY A 297 -34.59 9.11 -19.27
CA GLY A 297 -35.35 8.81 -18.05
C GLY A 297 -36.04 7.44 -18.10
N LYS A 298 -35.95 6.73 -19.21
CA LYS A 298 -36.50 5.37 -19.35
C LYS A 298 -35.49 4.34 -18.81
N ILE A 299 -36.02 3.29 -18.21
CA ILE A 299 -35.21 2.12 -17.84
C ILE A 299 -34.79 1.40 -19.12
N GLY A 300 -33.53 0.99 -19.20
CA GLY A 300 -33.00 0.23 -20.33
C GLY A 300 -31.62 -0.32 -20.00
N LEU A 301 -31.26 -1.41 -20.65
CA LEU A 301 -29.94 -2.03 -20.58
C LEU A 301 -28.88 -1.07 -21.13
N ASN A 302 -27.70 -1.07 -20.51
CA ASN A 302 -26.54 -0.39 -21.05
C ASN A 302 -25.90 -1.19 -22.20
N THR A 303 -24.93 -0.60 -22.88
CA THR A 303 -24.26 -1.21 -24.02
C THR A 303 -23.60 -2.55 -23.68
N LYS A 304 -22.93 -2.65 -22.53
CA LYS A 304 -22.25 -3.89 -22.09
C LYS A 304 -23.24 -5.03 -21.85
N GLU A 305 -24.38 -4.71 -21.27
CA GLU A 305 -25.42 -5.70 -21.01
C GLU A 305 -26.03 -6.23 -22.32
N ILE A 306 -26.33 -5.34 -23.27
CA ILE A 306 -26.83 -5.77 -24.62
C ILE A 306 -25.74 -6.54 -25.35
N GLU A 307 -24.50 -6.12 -25.33
CA GLU A 307 -23.36 -6.82 -25.92
C GLU A 307 -23.21 -8.24 -25.38
N ALA A 308 -23.34 -8.41 -24.08
CA ALA A 308 -23.30 -9.70 -23.42
C ALA A 308 -24.45 -10.62 -23.89
N LEU A 309 -25.66 -10.08 -24.06
CA LEU A 309 -26.81 -10.83 -24.56
C LEU A 309 -26.59 -11.26 -26.04
N ILE A 310 -26.16 -10.34 -26.91
CA ILE A 310 -25.89 -10.62 -28.31
C ILE A 310 -24.78 -11.68 -28.45
N SER A 311 -23.70 -11.55 -27.70
CA SER A 311 -22.57 -12.49 -27.73
C SER A 311 -22.97 -13.90 -27.25
N ASN A 312 -24.05 -14.03 -26.48
CA ASN A 312 -24.62 -15.29 -26.04
C ASN A 312 -25.83 -15.74 -26.86
N TYR A 313 -25.98 -15.19 -28.09
CA TYR A 313 -27.04 -15.54 -29.05
C TYR A 313 -28.46 -15.26 -28.55
N TYR A 314 -28.66 -14.15 -27.85
CA TYR A 314 -30.00 -13.68 -27.52
C TYR A 314 -30.59 -12.83 -28.66
N ILE A 315 -31.88 -12.97 -28.90
CA ILE A 315 -32.66 -12.27 -29.92
C ILE A 315 -33.90 -11.63 -29.29
N LEU A 316 -34.51 -10.66 -29.97
CA LEU A 316 -35.74 -10.03 -29.49
C LEU A 316 -36.90 -11.02 -29.38
N THR A 317 -37.71 -10.91 -28.34
CA THR A 317 -38.92 -11.70 -28.10
C THR A 317 -40.16 -11.12 -28.79
N THR A 318 -40.21 -9.78 -28.87
CA THR A 318 -41.35 -9.00 -29.38
C THR A 318 -40.88 -7.88 -30.31
N ASP A 319 -41.77 -7.35 -31.12
CA ASP A 319 -41.55 -6.16 -31.94
C ASP A 319 -41.23 -4.96 -31.04
N LYS A 320 -40.29 -4.13 -31.44
CA LYS A 320 -39.89 -2.91 -30.75
C LYS A 320 -39.96 -1.72 -31.71
N GLU A 321 -40.53 -0.63 -31.19
CA GLU A 321 -40.68 0.60 -31.95
C GLU A 321 -39.37 1.43 -31.97
N GLN A 322 -39.25 2.31 -32.96
CA GLN A 322 -38.21 3.34 -32.96
C GLN A 322 -38.28 4.18 -31.66
N GLY A 323 -37.13 4.49 -31.08
CA GLY A 323 -37.03 5.26 -29.83
C GLY A 323 -37.24 4.42 -28.55
N ALA A 324 -37.42 3.11 -28.68
CA ALA A 324 -37.50 2.21 -27.52
C ALA A 324 -36.11 1.98 -26.90
N THR A 325 -36.08 1.86 -25.57
CA THR A 325 -35.00 1.25 -24.81
C THR A 325 -35.27 -0.25 -24.70
N LEU A 326 -34.25 -1.06 -24.51
CA LEU A 326 -34.37 -2.51 -24.35
C LEU A 326 -34.10 -2.90 -22.90
N VAL A 327 -34.86 -3.85 -22.38
CA VAL A 327 -34.71 -4.46 -21.06
C VAL A 327 -34.44 -5.96 -21.20
N ALA A 328 -34.00 -6.60 -20.11
CA ALA A 328 -33.60 -8.02 -20.18
C ALA A 328 -34.74 -8.95 -20.65
N GLU A 329 -35.98 -8.63 -20.30
CA GLU A 329 -37.18 -9.36 -20.66
C GLU A 329 -37.50 -9.30 -22.18
N ASP A 330 -36.91 -8.35 -22.87
CA ASP A 330 -37.03 -8.21 -24.31
C ASP A 330 -36.24 -9.26 -25.08
N PHE A 331 -35.43 -10.03 -24.41
CA PHE A 331 -34.53 -10.99 -25.03
C PHE A 331 -34.84 -12.44 -24.65
N LYS A 332 -34.61 -13.34 -25.57
CA LYS A 332 -34.58 -14.79 -25.32
C LYS A 332 -33.39 -15.40 -26.04
N LYS A 333 -32.92 -16.52 -25.54
CA LYS A 333 -31.85 -17.29 -26.19
C LYS A 333 -32.36 -17.83 -27.49
N ALA A 334 -31.62 -17.61 -28.58
CA ALA A 334 -31.99 -18.15 -29.90
C ALA A 334 -31.87 -19.67 -29.94
N THR A 335 -32.80 -20.32 -30.66
CA THR A 335 -32.63 -21.70 -31.04
C THR A 335 -31.90 -21.74 -32.38
N ILE A 336 -30.71 -22.32 -32.39
CA ILE A 336 -29.84 -22.37 -33.57
C ILE A 336 -29.87 -23.75 -34.15
N ALA A 337 -30.13 -23.83 -35.47
CA ALA A 337 -30.07 -25.08 -36.21
C ALA A 337 -29.04 -25.02 -37.31
N THR A 338 -28.29 -26.10 -37.49
CA THR A 338 -27.49 -26.32 -38.70
C THR A 338 -28.33 -27.06 -39.69
N VAL A 339 -28.42 -26.53 -40.91
CA VAL A 339 -29.13 -27.21 -42.02
C VAL A 339 -28.09 -27.83 -42.96
N VAL A 340 -28.10 -29.15 -43.06
CA VAL A 340 -27.31 -29.91 -44.02
C VAL A 340 -28.16 -30.13 -45.25
N ALA A 341 -27.94 -29.31 -46.28
CA ALA A 341 -28.66 -29.44 -47.56
C ALA A 341 -28.07 -30.61 -48.37
N CYS A 342 -28.90 -31.58 -48.67
CA CYS A 342 -28.50 -32.79 -49.37
C CYS A 342 -29.52 -33.13 -50.49
N ARG A 343 -29.03 -33.45 -51.68
CA ARG A 343 -29.81 -34.02 -52.74
C ARG A 343 -29.02 -35.11 -53.48
N LEU A 344 -29.68 -36.21 -53.91
CA LEU A 344 -29.03 -37.29 -54.60
C LEU A 344 -28.88 -37.01 -56.10
N LYS A 345 -29.82 -36.25 -56.72
CA LYS A 345 -29.71 -35.82 -58.11
C LYS A 345 -28.66 -34.71 -58.26
N SER A 346 -27.56 -35.06 -58.90
CA SER A 346 -26.47 -34.14 -59.21
C SER A 346 -25.98 -34.43 -60.63
N THR A 347 -26.00 -33.45 -61.53
CA THR A 347 -25.57 -33.58 -62.91
C THR A 347 -24.05 -33.77 -63.05
N ARG A 348 -23.27 -33.23 -62.13
CA ARG A 348 -21.80 -33.32 -62.16
C ARG A 348 -21.26 -34.61 -61.54
N LEU A 349 -21.88 -35.08 -60.45
CA LEU A 349 -21.49 -36.28 -59.74
C LEU A 349 -22.73 -36.93 -59.11
N PRO A 350 -23.28 -37.96 -59.75
CA PRO A 350 -24.49 -38.65 -59.27
C PRO A 350 -24.30 -39.20 -57.87
N ARG A 351 -25.30 -39.09 -57.04
CA ARG A 351 -25.30 -39.56 -55.62
C ARG A 351 -24.12 -39.13 -54.80
N LYS A 352 -23.54 -37.95 -55.08
CA LYS A 352 -22.33 -37.45 -54.38
C LYS A 352 -22.44 -37.44 -52.86
N ALA A 353 -23.62 -37.22 -52.29
CA ALA A 353 -23.86 -37.19 -50.88
C ALA A 353 -23.64 -38.55 -50.19
N LEU A 354 -23.79 -39.63 -50.94
CA LEU A 354 -23.59 -41.01 -50.47
C LEU A 354 -22.16 -41.52 -50.74
N LEU A 355 -21.34 -40.78 -51.45
CA LEU A 355 -19.95 -41.17 -51.69
C LEU A 355 -19.16 -41.06 -50.34
N CYS A 356 -18.41 -42.12 -50.10
CA CYS A 356 -17.62 -42.18 -48.86
C CYS A 356 -16.41 -41.25 -48.90
N ILE A 357 -16.18 -40.54 -47.83
CA ILE A 357 -14.94 -39.84 -47.53
C ILE A 357 -14.30 -40.58 -46.34
N GLY A 358 -13.27 -41.36 -46.63
CA GLY A 358 -12.80 -42.40 -45.73
C GLY A 358 -13.84 -43.52 -45.61
N ASN A 359 -14.30 -43.85 -44.42
CA ASN A 359 -15.24 -44.92 -44.10
C ASN A 359 -16.70 -44.48 -43.89
N LEU A 360 -17.02 -43.19 -44.17
CA LEU A 360 -18.38 -42.65 -43.95
C LEU A 360 -18.89 -41.91 -45.18
N PRO A 361 -20.19 -42.01 -45.54
CA PRO A 361 -20.82 -41.16 -46.52
C PRO A 361 -20.61 -39.67 -46.21
N SER A 362 -20.46 -38.87 -47.26
CA SER A 362 -20.16 -37.43 -47.07
C SER A 362 -21.27 -36.70 -46.32
N VAL A 363 -22.54 -37.02 -46.51
CA VAL A 363 -23.67 -36.45 -45.77
C VAL A 363 -23.63 -36.85 -44.30
N GLU A 364 -23.31 -38.12 -43.97
CA GLU A 364 -23.19 -38.59 -42.61
C GLU A 364 -22.05 -37.89 -41.89
N ARG A 365 -20.93 -37.68 -42.55
CA ARG A 365 -19.80 -36.91 -42.02
C ARG A 365 -20.18 -35.47 -41.71
N CYS A 366 -20.93 -34.81 -42.62
CA CYS A 366 -21.45 -33.45 -42.42
C CYS A 366 -22.36 -33.39 -41.19
N ILE A 367 -23.30 -34.34 -41.06
CA ILE A 367 -24.21 -34.41 -39.89
C ILE A 367 -23.41 -34.62 -38.61
N LYS A 368 -22.49 -35.58 -38.56
CA LYS A 368 -21.66 -35.85 -37.37
C LYS A 368 -20.83 -34.63 -36.96
N ASN A 369 -20.25 -33.91 -37.92
CA ASN A 369 -19.52 -32.69 -37.64
C ASN A 369 -20.44 -31.58 -37.09
N SER A 370 -21.64 -31.43 -37.65
CA SER A 370 -22.63 -30.44 -37.21
C SER A 370 -23.11 -30.70 -35.78
N LEU A 371 -23.22 -31.95 -35.36
CA LEU A 371 -23.57 -32.34 -33.97
C LEU A 371 -22.50 -31.99 -32.95
N LEU A 372 -21.26 -31.68 -33.38
CA LEU A 372 -20.16 -31.25 -32.50
C LEU A 372 -20.15 -29.73 -32.27
N TYR A 373 -20.98 -28.95 -32.94
CA TYR A 373 -21.03 -27.51 -32.78
C TYR A 373 -21.66 -27.12 -31.44
N ARG A 374 -20.89 -26.42 -30.57
CA ARG A 374 -21.28 -26.15 -29.18
C ARG A 374 -22.53 -25.29 -29.02
N ASN A 375 -22.83 -24.42 -29.99
CA ASN A 375 -23.92 -23.45 -29.90
C ASN A 375 -25.11 -23.80 -30.80
N VAL A 376 -25.18 -25.03 -31.34
CA VAL A 376 -26.26 -25.51 -32.20
C VAL A 376 -27.17 -26.43 -31.39
N ASN A 377 -28.48 -26.15 -31.43
CA ASN A 377 -29.49 -26.92 -30.71
C ASN A 377 -30.00 -28.09 -31.58
N HIS A 378 -30.04 -27.92 -32.90
CA HIS A 378 -30.59 -28.90 -33.82
C HIS A 378 -29.71 -29.01 -35.05
N THR A 379 -29.58 -30.23 -35.58
CA THR A 379 -29.05 -30.49 -36.92
C THR A 379 -30.18 -31.06 -37.77
N VAL A 380 -30.46 -30.38 -38.85
CA VAL A 380 -31.58 -30.73 -39.76
C VAL A 380 -31.00 -31.14 -41.12
N LEU A 381 -31.39 -32.33 -41.61
CA LEU A 381 -31.11 -32.75 -42.97
C LEU A 381 -32.25 -32.26 -43.88
N ALA A 382 -31.95 -31.37 -44.80
CA ALA A 382 -32.89 -30.90 -45.81
C ALA A 382 -32.63 -31.62 -47.12
N THR A 383 -33.61 -32.35 -47.62
CA THR A 383 -33.56 -33.06 -48.88
C THR A 383 -34.74 -32.70 -49.76
N SER A 384 -34.80 -33.20 -51.03
CA SER A 384 -35.90 -32.91 -51.92
C SER A 384 -37.08 -33.87 -51.70
N PHE A 385 -38.26 -33.49 -52.17
CA PHE A 385 -39.47 -34.33 -52.20
C PHE A 385 -39.54 -35.29 -53.37
N LEU A 386 -38.50 -35.41 -54.21
CA LEU A 386 -38.48 -36.27 -55.32
C LEU A 386 -38.24 -37.72 -54.89
N GLU A 387 -39.00 -38.69 -55.46
CA GLU A 387 -38.95 -40.12 -55.05
C GLU A 387 -37.56 -40.75 -55.20
N ASP A 388 -36.66 -40.14 -55.96
CA ASP A 388 -35.29 -40.64 -56.15
C ASP A 388 -34.23 -39.88 -55.41
N ASP A 389 -34.61 -39.05 -54.43
CA ASP A 389 -33.63 -38.25 -53.68
C ASP A 389 -33.50 -38.68 -52.24
#